data_9513d40d4569ada2d604c8641a49e637
#
_entry.id   9513d40d4569ada2d604c8641a49e637
#
_cell.length_a   1.000
_cell.length_b   1.000
_cell.length_c   1.000
_cell.angle_alpha   90.00
_cell.angle_beta   90.00
_cell.angle_gamma   90.00
#
_symmetry.space_group_name_H-M   'P 1'
#
loop_
_entity.id
_entity.type
_entity.pdbx_description
1 polymer ?
#
loop_
_entity_poly.entity_id
_entity_poly.type
_entity_poly.pdbx_seq_one_letter_code
_entity_poly.pdbx_strand_id
1 'polypeptide(L)'
;KDKSFNQSNVEAVQEWVQKNGGKALNPIETKNQSDIAANLQNASKAADVISLAGFYFEKELPKIADSFQDKKFIFIDGSVPNKNVESVLFAEQEAGYLAGYAAALQSKTGKVGFIGGAKIPAVIKFGLGFVQGAKAAKKDIKVVYNYSGSFNDTNKGKTLAATMFDAGADVIFAAAGGTGSGSIKEAQERATKDLKESGEVKHWIVGVDKDQY
;
A
#
# COMPACT_ATOMS: atom_id res chain seq x y z
N LYS A 1 9.42 -9.59 -0.34
CA LYS A 1 8.31 -9.38 -1.30
C LYS A 1 7.05 -9.10 -0.48
N ASP A 2 6.41 -7.96 -0.73
CA ASP A 2 5.26 -7.49 0.04
C ASP A 2 3.90 -7.96 -0.55
N LYS A 3 3.92 -8.69 -1.65
CA LYS A 3 2.74 -9.10 -2.42
C LYS A 3 1.79 -7.93 -2.75
N SER A 4 2.32 -6.72 -2.87
CA SER A 4 1.58 -5.48 -3.02
C SER A 4 2.38 -4.50 -3.89
N PHE A 5 2.47 -3.25 -3.47
CA PHE A 5 3.04 -2.09 -4.16
C PHE A 5 4.46 -2.29 -4.72
N ASN A 6 5.42 -2.70 -3.87
CA ASN A 6 6.81 -2.87 -4.33
C ASN A 6 6.94 -4.02 -5.33
N GLN A 7 6.22 -5.11 -5.11
CA GLN A 7 6.24 -6.24 -6.03
C GLN A 7 5.64 -5.86 -7.40
N SER A 8 4.56 -5.09 -7.42
CA SER A 8 3.94 -4.60 -8.66
C SER A 8 4.89 -3.75 -9.49
N ASN A 9 5.70 -2.88 -8.84
CA ASN A 9 6.71 -2.09 -9.55
C ASN A 9 7.79 -2.97 -10.19
N VAL A 10 8.30 -3.97 -9.47
CA VAL A 10 9.30 -4.91 -10.01
C VAL A 10 8.74 -5.70 -11.20
N GLU A 11 7.53 -6.22 -11.06
CA GLU A 11 6.84 -6.99 -12.12
C GLU A 11 6.62 -6.13 -13.37
N ALA A 12 6.19 -4.88 -13.20
CA ALA A 12 5.98 -3.95 -14.32
C ALA A 12 7.28 -3.68 -15.10
N VAL A 13 8.40 -3.47 -14.42
CA VAL A 13 9.70 -3.30 -15.09
C VAL A 13 10.12 -4.56 -15.83
N GLN A 14 9.95 -5.74 -15.25
CA GLN A 14 10.27 -7.02 -15.87
C GLN A 14 9.39 -7.27 -17.12
N GLU A 15 8.09 -7.04 -17.01
CA GLU A 15 7.14 -7.19 -18.11
C GLU A 15 7.45 -6.22 -19.25
N TRP A 16 7.76 -4.95 -18.94
CA TRP A 16 8.12 -3.95 -19.94
C TRP A 16 9.36 -4.37 -20.73
N VAL A 17 10.42 -4.81 -20.01
CA VAL A 17 11.67 -5.27 -20.63
C VAL A 17 11.45 -6.51 -21.49
N GLN A 18 10.61 -7.45 -21.05
CA GLN A 18 10.27 -8.64 -21.81
C GLN A 18 9.58 -8.30 -23.14
N LYS A 19 8.70 -7.28 -23.16
CA LYS A 19 7.95 -6.85 -24.34
C LYS A 19 8.75 -5.97 -25.28
N ASN A 20 9.64 -5.14 -24.76
CA ASN A 20 10.28 -4.06 -25.52
C ASN A 20 11.80 -4.27 -25.70
N GLY A 21 12.36 -5.27 -25.08
CA GLY A 21 13.80 -5.51 -25.07
C GLY A 21 14.52 -4.72 -23.97
N GLY A 22 15.81 -5.00 -23.82
CA GLY A 22 16.65 -4.44 -22.77
C GLY A 22 17.00 -5.46 -21.68
N LYS A 23 17.46 -4.99 -20.54
CA LYS A 23 17.85 -5.84 -19.42
C LYS A 23 17.31 -5.28 -18.10
N ALA A 24 16.45 -6.03 -17.45
CA ALA A 24 16.06 -5.75 -16.06
C ALA A 24 17.16 -6.21 -15.11
N LEU A 25 17.64 -5.30 -14.27
CA LEU A 25 18.58 -5.64 -13.19
C LEU A 25 17.83 -6.15 -11.96
N ASN A 26 18.57 -6.80 -11.05
CA ASN A 26 18.00 -7.22 -9.78
C ASN A 26 17.53 -5.99 -8.98
N PRO A 27 16.32 -6.02 -8.40
CA PRO A 27 15.83 -4.92 -7.60
C PRO A 27 16.67 -4.71 -6.35
N ILE A 28 16.92 -3.45 -6.01
CA ILE A 28 17.58 -3.06 -4.76
C ILE A 28 16.51 -2.83 -3.70
N GLU A 29 16.48 -3.69 -2.69
CA GLU A 29 15.56 -3.56 -1.56
C GLU A 29 16.15 -2.62 -0.51
N THR A 30 15.51 -1.47 -0.30
CA THR A 30 15.91 -0.49 0.72
C THR A 30 15.21 -0.81 2.04
N LYS A 31 15.96 -1.29 3.03
CA LYS A 31 15.42 -1.69 4.34
C LYS A 31 15.35 -0.52 5.32
N ASN A 32 16.32 0.39 5.26
CA ASN A 32 16.41 1.55 6.14
C ASN A 32 16.42 2.84 5.33
N GLN A 33 15.87 3.91 5.89
CA GLN A 33 15.89 5.22 5.24
C GLN A 33 17.32 5.76 5.03
N SER A 34 18.26 5.42 5.91
CA SER A 34 19.69 5.76 5.78
C SER A 34 20.34 5.21 4.51
N ASP A 35 19.80 4.13 3.95
CA ASP A 35 20.39 3.44 2.81
C ASP A 35 19.92 4.03 1.47
N ILE A 36 18.89 4.90 1.49
CA ILE A 36 18.23 5.43 0.29
C ILE A 36 19.25 6.11 -0.64
N ALA A 37 20.03 7.05 -0.14
CA ALA A 37 20.99 7.80 -0.95
C ALA A 37 22.03 6.89 -1.62
N ALA A 38 22.60 5.96 -0.88
CA ALA A 38 23.58 5.01 -1.39
C ALA A 38 22.98 4.05 -2.44
N ASN A 39 21.77 3.56 -2.17
CA ASN A 39 21.05 2.66 -3.09
C ASN A 39 20.67 3.38 -4.39
N LEU A 40 20.21 4.63 -4.32
CA LEU A 40 19.95 5.45 -5.50
C LEU A 40 21.19 5.69 -6.33
N GLN A 41 22.32 6.05 -5.70
CA GLN A 41 23.59 6.22 -6.40
C GLN A 41 24.04 4.92 -7.10
N ASN A 42 23.93 3.78 -6.42
CA ASN A 42 24.31 2.48 -6.99
C ASN A 42 23.41 2.11 -8.18
N ALA A 43 22.09 2.31 -8.05
CA ALA A 43 21.16 2.09 -9.15
C ALA A 43 21.48 3.00 -10.36
N SER A 44 21.75 4.30 -10.11
CA SER A 44 22.06 5.28 -11.17
C SER A 44 23.36 5.00 -11.89
N LYS A 45 24.35 4.37 -11.22
CA LYS A 45 25.59 3.91 -11.88
C LYS A 45 25.39 2.65 -12.73
N ALA A 46 24.42 1.82 -12.38
CA ALA A 46 24.23 0.49 -12.97
C ALA A 46 23.19 0.46 -14.10
N ALA A 47 22.27 1.41 -14.15
CA ALA A 47 21.14 1.42 -15.08
C ALA A 47 20.94 2.78 -15.76
N ASP A 48 20.27 2.79 -16.91
CA ASP A 48 19.91 4.01 -17.63
C ASP A 48 18.54 4.54 -17.22
N VAL A 49 17.66 3.65 -16.79
CA VAL A 49 16.33 3.96 -16.27
C VAL A 49 16.16 3.34 -14.89
N ILE A 50 15.76 4.13 -13.90
CA ILE A 50 15.58 3.72 -12.53
C ILE A 50 14.12 3.93 -12.12
N SER A 51 13.41 2.83 -11.81
CA SER A 51 12.06 2.88 -11.28
C SER A 51 12.09 2.84 -9.76
N LEU A 52 11.45 3.81 -9.12
CA LEU A 52 11.41 4.01 -7.68
C LEU A 52 9.95 3.97 -7.21
N ALA A 53 9.68 3.22 -6.16
CA ALA A 53 8.34 3.12 -5.60
C ALA A 53 8.32 3.54 -4.14
N GLY A 54 7.53 4.58 -3.85
CA GLY A 54 7.23 5.04 -2.49
C GLY A 54 7.84 6.38 -2.09
N PHE A 55 7.06 7.11 -1.36
CA PHE A 55 7.28 8.49 -0.90
C PHE A 55 8.66 8.73 -0.24
N TYR A 56 9.25 7.75 0.40
CA TYR A 56 10.50 7.93 1.13
C TYR A 56 11.71 8.35 0.28
N PHE A 57 11.65 8.17 -1.04
CA PHE A 57 12.69 8.62 -1.96
C PHE A 57 12.65 10.13 -2.24
N GLU A 58 11.52 10.81 -1.96
CA GLU A 58 11.28 12.21 -2.33
C GLU A 58 12.36 13.17 -1.81
N LYS A 59 12.90 12.89 -0.62
CA LYS A 59 13.93 13.73 0.00
C LYS A 59 15.29 13.65 -0.70
N GLU A 60 15.71 12.45 -1.10
CA GLU A 60 17.06 12.20 -1.62
C GLU A 60 17.13 12.23 -3.15
N LEU A 61 16.01 11.92 -3.81
CA LEU A 61 15.93 11.82 -5.26
C LEU A 61 16.35 13.11 -6.01
N PRO A 62 15.97 14.33 -5.61
CA PRO A 62 16.35 15.53 -6.34
C PRO A 62 17.85 15.68 -6.50
N LYS A 63 18.60 15.51 -5.43
CA LYS A 63 20.06 15.61 -5.42
C LYS A 63 20.73 14.54 -6.29
N ILE A 64 20.20 13.32 -6.27
CA ILE A 64 20.72 12.22 -7.08
C ILE A 64 20.39 12.47 -8.56
N ALA A 65 19.17 12.87 -8.88
CA ALA A 65 18.75 13.17 -10.26
C ALA A 65 19.59 14.30 -10.88
N ASP A 66 19.91 15.33 -10.10
CA ASP A 66 20.82 16.43 -10.53
C ASP A 66 22.25 15.93 -10.79
N SER A 67 22.71 14.93 -10.05
CA SER A 67 24.05 14.35 -10.22
C SER A 67 24.16 13.36 -11.40
N PHE A 68 23.03 12.85 -11.87
CA PHE A 68 22.91 11.85 -12.96
C PHE A 68 21.94 12.32 -14.03
N GLN A 69 22.23 13.45 -14.68
CA GLN A 69 21.33 14.08 -15.65
C GLN A 69 21.14 13.28 -16.96
N ASP A 70 22.05 12.38 -17.26
CA ASP A 70 21.96 11.42 -18.38
C ASP A 70 21.02 10.22 -18.08
N LYS A 71 20.63 10.02 -16.81
CA LYS A 71 19.73 8.96 -16.38
C LYS A 71 18.28 9.43 -16.31
N LYS A 72 17.34 8.48 -16.43
CA LYS A 72 15.91 8.72 -16.30
C LYS A 72 15.37 8.02 -15.06
N PHE A 73 14.49 8.70 -14.35
CA PHE A 73 13.86 8.18 -13.14
C PHE A 73 12.35 8.15 -13.32
N ILE A 74 11.72 7.07 -12.93
CA ILE A 74 10.26 6.93 -12.81
C ILE A 74 9.97 6.85 -11.32
N PHE A 75 9.32 7.89 -10.79
CA PHE A 75 9.05 8.02 -9.37
C PHE A 75 7.56 7.82 -9.06
N ILE A 76 7.23 6.71 -8.43
CA ILE A 76 5.85 6.29 -8.12
C ILE A 76 5.51 6.67 -6.68
N ASP A 77 4.34 7.29 -6.49
CA ASP A 77 3.81 7.83 -5.22
C ASP A 77 4.64 8.94 -4.60
N GLY A 78 5.29 9.73 -5.45
CA GLY A 78 5.98 10.93 -5.03
C GLY A 78 6.20 11.88 -6.20
N SER A 79 6.56 13.12 -5.92
CA SER A 79 6.77 14.15 -6.95
C SER A 79 7.96 15.03 -6.64
N VAL A 80 8.84 15.18 -7.62
CA VAL A 80 9.99 16.10 -7.57
C VAL A 80 10.10 16.88 -8.88
N PRO A 81 10.66 18.10 -8.86
CA PRO A 81 10.65 19.01 -10.02
C PRO A 81 11.78 18.75 -11.04
N ASN A 82 12.57 17.69 -10.88
CA ASN A 82 13.72 17.42 -11.74
C ASN A 82 13.29 16.99 -13.15
N LYS A 83 13.93 17.55 -14.19
CA LYS A 83 13.58 17.33 -15.61
C LYS A 83 13.75 15.88 -16.09
N ASN A 84 14.62 15.12 -15.45
CA ASN A 84 14.89 13.71 -15.74
C ASN A 84 14.12 12.74 -14.83
N VAL A 85 13.13 13.24 -14.09
CA VAL A 85 12.23 12.44 -13.25
C VAL A 85 10.80 12.56 -13.76
N GLU A 86 10.21 11.41 -14.11
CA GLU A 86 8.79 11.29 -14.36
C GLU A 86 8.10 10.90 -13.05
N SER A 87 7.27 11.80 -12.52
CA SER A 87 6.52 11.60 -11.28
C SER A 87 5.14 11.02 -11.57
N VAL A 88 4.84 9.86 -11.00
CA VAL A 88 3.57 9.14 -11.21
C VAL A 88 2.78 9.14 -9.91
N LEU A 89 1.64 9.81 -9.91
CA LEU A 89 0.70 9.89 -8.79
C LEU A 89 -0.63 9.26 -9.18
N PHE A 90 -1.35 8.72 -8.20
CA PHE A 90 -2.65 8.09 -8.39
C PHE A 90 -3.75 8.82 -7.61
N ALA A 91 -4.99 8.51 -7.97
CA ALA A 91 -6.18 8.98 -7.27
C ALA A 91 -6.61 7.98 -6.18
N GLU A 92 -5.74 7.76 -5.18
CA GLU A 92 -5.93 6.75 -4.13
C GLU A 92 -7.23 6.96 -3.35
N GLN A 93 -7.71 8.21 -3.27
CA GLN A 93 -8.98 8.54 -2.63
C GLN A 93 -10.18 7.92 -3.36
N GLU A 94 -10.09 7.70 -4.67
CA GLU A 94 -11.18 7.08 -5.45
C GLU A 94 -11.28 5.59 -5.13
N ALA A 95 -10.15 4.89 -5.13
CA ALA A 95 -10.08 3.50 -4.73
C ALA A 95 -10.49 3.33 -3.26
N GLY A 96 -10.00 4.21 -2.37
CA GLY A 96 -10.43 4.26 -0.97
C GLY A 96 -11.93 4.44 -0.83
N TYR A 97 -12.53 5.35 -1.61
CA TYR A 97 -13.98 5.58 -1.60
C TYR A 97 -14.77 4.33 -1.97
N LEU A 98 -14.39 3.65 -3.06
CA LEU A 98 -15.04 2.41 -3.48
C LEU A 98 -14.90 1.31 -2.42
N ALA A 99 -13.71 1.15 -1.83
CA ALA A 99 -13.47 0.21 -0.75
C ALA A 99 -14.37 0.51 0.48
N GLY A 100 -14.47 1.78 0.88
CA GLY A 100 -15.31 2.21 1.99
C GLY A 100 -16.80 2.00 1.73
N TYR A 101 -17.23 2.33 0.52
CA TYR A 101 -18.62 2.13 0.10
C TYR A 101 -18.99 0.63 0.16
N ALA A 102 -18.17 -0.22 -0.43
CA ALA A 102 -18.39 -1.67 -0.42
C ALA A 102 -18.32 -2.25 1.01
N ALA A 103 -17.35 -1.82 1.82
CA ALA A 103 -17.23 -2.25 3.22
C ALA A 103 -18.47 -1.91 4.04
N ALA A 104 -19.00 -0.70 3.87
CA ALA A 104 -20.22 -0.28 4.57
C ALA A 104 -21.45 -1.09 4.14
N LEU A 105 -21.60 -1.40 2.85
CA LEU A 105 -22.68 -2.26 2.37
C LEU A 105 -22.57 -3.68 2.95
N GLN A 106 -21.37 -4.23 2.99
CA GLN A 106 -21.10 -5.58 3.52
C GLN A 106 -21.30 -5.66 5.04
N SER A 107 -21.00 -4.58 5.76
CA SER A 107 -21.03 -4.56 7.23
C SER A 107 -22.43 -4.84 7.79
N LYS A 108 -22.48 -5.79 8.73
CA LYS A 108 -23.67 -6.15 9.54
C LYS A 108 -23.64 -5.46 10.90
N THR A 109 -22.45 -5.18 11.44
CA THR A 109 -22.31 -4.52 12.76
C THR A 109 -22.48 -3.00 12.68
N GLY A 110 -22.43 -2.41 11.50
CA GLY A 110 -22.42 -0.96 11.31
C GLY A 110 -21.08 -0.31 11.67
N LYS A 111 -20.01 -1.10 11.76
CA LYS A 111 -18.66 -0.62 12.08
C LYS A 111 -17.63 -1.23 11.12
N VAL A 112 -16.82 -0.38 10.49
CA VAL A 112 -15.76 -0.78 9.57
C VAL A 112 -14.43 -0.20 10.01
N GLY A 113 -13.32 -0.81 9.59
CA GLY A 113 -11.96 -0.44 9.97
C GLY A 113 -11.09 -0.03 8.79
N PHE A 114 -10.12 0.88 9.04
CA PHE A 114 -9.04 1.22 8.12
C PHE A 114 -7.69 1.07 8.84
N ILE A 115 -6.77 0.32 8.25
CA ILE A 115 -5.40 0.18 8.72
C ILE A 115 -4.47 0.78 7.67
N GLY A 116 -3.82 1.89 8.00
CA GLY A 116 -2.76 2.49 7.18
C GLY A 116 -1.37 2.04 7.63
N GLY A 117 -0.41 1.93 6.70
CA GLY A 117 0.98 1.67 7.02
C GLY A 117 1.59 2.85 7.77
N ALA A 118 1.89 3.94 7.10
CA ALA A 118 2.38 5.19 7.66
C ALA A 118 1.51 6.37 7.21
N LYS A 119 1.61 7.50 7.93
CA LYS A 119 0.90 8.75 7.55
C LYS A 119 1.66 9.47 6.43
N ILE A 120 1.60 8.91 5.23
CA ILE A 120 2.12 9.52 4.00
C ILE A 120 0.95 9.94 3.09
N PRO A 121 1.15 10.86 2.14
CA PRO A 121 0.06 11.41 1.33
C PRO A 121 -0.84 10.37 0.68
N ALA A 122 -0.30 9.36 0.01
CA ALA A 122 -1.05 8.29 -0.64
C ALA A 122 -1.95 7.52 0.36
N VAL A 123 -1.39 7.12 1.51
CA VAL A 123 -2.14 6.35 2.53
C VAL A 123 -3.21 7.21 3.22
N ILE A 124 -2.95 8.51 3.39
CA ILE A 124 -3.95 9.45 3.91
C ILE A 124 -5.12 9.57 2.94
N LYS A 125 -4.85 9.69 1.62
CA LYS A 125 -5.89 9.74 0.59
C LYS A 125 -6.75 8.47 0.58
N PHE A 126 -6.15 7.27 0.67
CA PHE A 126 -6.89 6.01 0.84
C PHE A 126 -7.84 6.07 2.05
N GLY A 127 -7.33 6.48 3.21
CA GLY A 127 -8.11 6.55 4.44
C GLY A 127 -9.24 7.57 4.37
N LEU A 128 -9.00 8.76 3.81
CA LEU A 128 -10.03 9.80 3.62
C LEU A 128 -11.12 9.33 2.66
N GLY A 129 -10.72 8.75 1.52
CA GLY A 129 -11.65 8.14 0.57
C GLY A 129 -12.51 7.07 1.23
N PHE A 130 -11.88 6.16 1.99
CA PHE A 130 -12.58 5.09 2.70
C PHE A 130 -13.66 5.62 3.65
N VAL A 131 -13.33 6.63 4.47
CA VAL A 131 -14.31 7.27 5.37
C VAL A 131 -15.47 7.88 4.58
N GLN A 132 -15.18 8.63 3.52
CA GLN A 132 -16.18 9.27 2.68
C GLN A 132 -17.08 8.24 2.00
N GLY A 133 -16.53 7.21 1.39
CA GLY A 133 -17.28 6.13 0.75
C GLY A 133 -18.17 5.37 1.72
N ALA A 134 -17.64 5.02 2.89
CA ALA A 134 -18.40 4.35 3.93
C ALA A 134 -19.61 5.19 4.38
N LYS A 135 -19.40 6.49 4.63
CA LYS A 135 -20.46 7.43 5.01
C LYS A 135 -21.47 7.68 3.91
N ALA A 136 -21.06 7.66 2.64
CA ALA A 136 -21.96 7.77 1.51
C ALA A 136 -22.89 6.56 1.38
N ALA A 137 -22.38 5.35 1.65
CA ALA A 137 -23.18 4.12 1.63
C ALA A 137 -24.14 4.01 2.81
N LYS A 138 -23.66 4.32 4.03
CA LYS A 138 -24.46 4.29 5.28
C LYS A 138 -24.07 5.46 6.15
N LYS A 139 -24.97 6.44 6.30
CA LYS A 139 -24.74 7.70 7.03
C LYS A 139 -24.25 7.47 8.47
N ASP A 140 -24.80 6.49 9.16
CA ASP A 140 -24.52 6.20 10.58
C ASP A 140 -23.40 5.18 10.80
N ILE A 141 -22.75 4.70 9.72
CA ILE A 141 -21.62 3.77 9.83
C ILE A 141 -20.52 4.36 10.71
N LYS A 142 -19.98 3.55 11.61
CA LYS A 142 -18.82 3.92 12.43
C LYS A 142 -17.56 3.48 11.71
N VAL A 143 -16.60 4.38 11.59
CA VAL A 143 -15.29 4.07 11.00
C VAL A 143 -14.22 4.22 12.08
N VAL A 144 -13.53 3.12 12.37
CA VAL A 144 -12.33 3.12 13.22
C VAL A 144 -11.10 3.06 12.31
N TYR A 145 -10.07 3.86 12.61
CA TYR A 145 -8.86 3.86 11.79
C TYR A 145 -7.61 3.96 12.66
N ASN A 146 -6.53 3.36 12.17
CA ASN A 146 -5.23 3.43 12.80
C ASN A 146 -4.11 3.35 11.75
N TYR A 147 -2.94 3.87 12.12
CA TYR A 147 -1.72 3.75 11.34
C TYR A 147 -0.72 2.91 12.11
N SER A 148 -0.17 1.89 11.48
CA SER A 148 0.81 1.02 12.11
C SER A 148 2.17 1.69 12.33
N GLY A 149 2.49 2.73 11.54
CA GLY A 149 3.81 3.35 11.50
C GLY A 149 4.85 2.52 10.72
N SER A 150 4.44 1.44 10.04
CA SER A 150 5.32 0.55 9.30
C SER A 150 4.61 -0.06 8.09
N PHE A 151 5.38 -0.39 7.05
CA PHE A 151 4.91 -1.19 5.91
C PHE A 151 5.44 -2.63 5.94
N ASN A 152 6.26 -3.00 6.94
CA ASN A 152 6.98 -4.27 6.99
C ASN A 152 6.73 -5.08 8.28
N ASP A 153 5.87 -4.61 9.17
CA ASP A 153 5.59 -5.25 10.46
C ASP A 153 4.28 -6.06 10.40
N THR A 154 4.39 -7.29 9.92
CA THR A 154 3.26 -8.23 9.79
C THR A 154 2.56 -8.50 11.14
N ASN A 155 3.32 -8.61 12.24
CA ASN A 155 2.76 -8.87 13.55
C ASN A 155 1.91 -7.71 14.04
N LYS A 156 2.37 -6.48 13.80
CA LYS A 156 1.61 -5.27 14.14
C LYS A 156 0.33 -5.17 13.32
N GLY A 157 0.39 -5.53 12.04
CA GLY A 157 -0.80 -5.60 11.19
C GLY A 157 -1.84 -6.58 11.71
N LYS A 158 -1.41 -7.78 12.11
CA LYS A 158 -2.28 -8.80 12.72
C LYS A 158 -2.92 -8.28 14.02
N THR A 159 -2.12 -7.70 14.91
CA THR A 159 -2.61 -7.16 16.20
C THR A 159 -3.62 -6.03 16.00
N LEU A 160 -3.37 -5.11 15.05
CA LEU A 160 -4.30 -4.01 14.77
C LEU A 160 -5.64 -4.52 14.22
N ALA A 161 -5.60 -5.49 13.31
CA ALA A 161 -6.82 -6.11 12.78
C ALA A 161 -7.60 -6.82 13.88
N ALA A 162 -6.92 -7.61 14.72
CA ALA A 162 -7.55 -8.28 15.87
C ALA A 162 -8.24 -7.26 16.78
N THR A 163 -7.56 -6.18 17.16
CA THR A 163 -8.12 -5.11 18.00
C THR A 163 -9.36 -4.47 17.38
N MET A 164 -9.36 -4.23 16.06
CA MET A 164 -10.51 -3.63 15.37
C MET A 164 -11.69 -4.59 15.30
N PHE A 165 -11.45 -5.87 15.01
CA PHE A 165 -12.48 -6.91 15.02
C PHE A 165 -13.07 -7.10 16.42
N ASP A 166 -12.23 -7.16 17.46
CA ASP A 166 -12.69 -7.26 18.85
C ASP A 166 -13.49 -6.02 19.28
N ALA A 167 -13.18 -4.85 18.73
CA ALA A 167 -13.96 -3.63 18.91
C ALA A 167 -15.26 -3.59 18.09
N GLY A 168 -15.58 -4.68 17.36
CA GLY A 168 -16.82 -4.87 16.62
C GLY A 168 -16.80 -4.37 15.18
N ALA A 169 -15.66 -4.01 14.61
CA ALA A 169 -15.56 -3.87 13.16
C ALA A 169 -15.70 -5.26 12.51
N ASP A 170 -16.38 -5.35 11.39
CA ASP A 170 -16.58 -6.62 10.67
C ASP A 170 -16.00 -6.60 9.24
N VAL A 171 -15.65 -5.42 8.74
CA VAL A 171 -14.93 -5.25 7.48
C VAL A 171 -13.77 -4.27 7.69
N ILE A 172 -12.56 -4.66 7.32
CA ILE A 172 -11.36 -3.81 7.42
C ILE A 172 -10.76 -3.61 6.03
N PHE A 173 -10.31 -2.39 5.71
CA PHE A 173 -9.46 -2.09 4.58
C PHE A 173 -8.03 -1.84 5.05
N ALA A 174 -7.06 -2.57 4.50
CA ALA A 174 -5.66 -2.50 4.91
C ALA A 174 -4.77 -1.94 3.78
N ALA A 175 -4.47 -0.63 3.85
CA ALA A 175 -3.52 0.06 2.97
C ALA A 175 -2.14 0.15 3.65
N ALA A 176 -1.45 -0.98 3.81
CA ALA A 176 -0.29 -1.10 4.69
C ALA A 176 0.84 -2.03 4.19
N GLY A 177 0.88 -2.37 2.91
CA GLY A 177 1.92 -3.22 2.33
C GLY A 177 2.07 -4.56 3.06
N GLY A 178 3.30 -4.96 3.40
CA GLY A 178 3.57 -6.20 4.14
C GLY A 178 2.94 -6.25 5.53
N THR A 179 2.75 -5.10 6.19
CA THR A 179 1.97 -5.02 7.44
C THR A 179 0.52 -5.41 7.18
N GLY A 180 -0.06 -5.01 6.04
CA GLY A 180 -1.40 -5.41 5.60
C GLY A 180 -1.56 -6.92 5.45
N SER A 181 -0.52 -7.64 5.03
CA SER A 181 -0.53 -9.10 4.96
C SER A 181 -0.80 -9.75 6.32
N GLY A 182 -0.37 -9.14 7.41
CA GLY A 182 -0.72 -9.57 8.78
C GLY A 182 -2.20 -9.38 9.09
N SER A 183 -2.77 -8.26 8.66
CA SER A 183 -4.21 -7.99 8.80
C SER A 183 -5.05 -8.99 8.02
N ILE A 184 -4.62 -9.33 6.79
CA ILE A 184 -5.26 -10.36 5.97
C ILE A 184 -5.24 -11.71 6.68
N LYS A 185 -4.10 -12.10 7.24
CA LYS A 185 -3.98 -13.36 7.98
C LYS A 185 -4.94 -13.42 9.17
N GLU A 186 -5.07 -12.35 9.93
CA GLU A 186 -6.04 -12.28 11.04
C GLU A 186 -7.48 -12.45 10.56
N ALA A 187 -7.85 -11.76 9.48
CA ALA A 187 -9.19 -11.90 8.90
C ALA A 187 -9.48 -13.33 8.43
N GLN A 188 -8.50 -14.00 7.79
CA GLN A 188 -8.62 -15.39 7.35
C GLN A 188 -8.79 -16.37 8.52
N GLU A 189 -8.02 -16.17 9.61
CA GLU A 189 -8.15 -16.99 10.82
C GLU A 189 -9.55 -16.83 11.45
N ARG A 190 -10.07 -15.59 11.52
CA ARG A 190 -11.42 -15.31 12.02
C ARG A 190 -12.50 -15.86 11.10
N ALA A 191 -12.40 -15.65 9.80
CA ALA A 191 -13.34 -16.21 8.83
C ALA A 191 -13.43 -17.75 8.92
N THR A 192 -12.28 -18.41 9.13
CA THR A 192 -12.23 -19.86 9.34
C THR A 192 -12.95 -20.27 10.62
N LYS A 193 -12.80 -19.50 11.70
CA LYS A 193 -13.51 -19.70 12.96
C LYS A 193 -15.01 -19.48 12.80
N ASP A 194 -15.40 -18.38 12.16
CA ASP A 194 -16.80 -18.03 11.89
C ASP A 194 -17.54 -19.16 11.16
N LEU A 195 -16.91 -19.71 10.10
CA LEU A 195 -17.46 -20.82 9.32
C LEU A 195 -17.68 -22.07 10.18
N LYS A 196 -16.74 -22.38 11.09
CA LYS A 196 -16.87 -23.53 12.01
C LYS A 196 -17.97 -23.34 13.04
N GLU A 197 -18.15 -22.10 13.54
CA GLU A 197 -19.08 -21.81 14.64
C GLU A 197 -20.51 -21.51 14.16
N SER A 198 -20.66 -20.87 13.01
CA SER A 198 -21.97 -20.40 12.53
C SER A 198 -22.31 -20.73 11.07
N GLY A 199 -21.36 -21.29 10.32
CA GLY A 199 -21.54 -21.58 8.89
C GLY A 199 -21.45 -20.35 7.98
N GLU A 200 -21.20 -19.16 8.53
CA GLU A 200 -21.14 -17.89 7.77
C GLU A 200 -19.89 -17.09 8.14
N VAL A 201 -19.26 -16.45 7.15
CA VAL A 201 -18.15 -15.52 7.37
C VAL A 201 -18.69 -14.20 7.92
N LYS A 202 -18.12 -13.74 9.02
CA LYS A 202 -18.50 -12.48 9.71
C LYS A 202 -17.38 -11.44 9.67
N HIS A 203 -16.14 -11.84 9.39
CA HIS A 203 -14.98 -10.95 9.36
C HIS A 203 -14.38 -10.90 7.96
N TRP A 204 -14.31 -9.69 7.41
CA TRP A 204 -13.90 -9.44 6.03
C TRP A 204 -12.73 -8.47 5.97
N ILE A 205 -11.93 -8.59 4.91
CA ILE A 205 -10.84 -7.66 4.66
C ILE A 205 -10.79 -7.29 3.18
N VAL A 206 -10.50 -6.01 2.92
CA VAL A 206 -10.20 -5.47 1.60
C VAL A 206 -8.70 -5.31 1.50
N GLY A 207 -8.09 -5.88 0.48
CA GLY A 207 -6.68 -5.71 0.14
C GLY A 207 -6.41 -4.42 -0.63
N VAL A 208 -5.14 -4.17 -0.96
CA VAL A 208 -4.69 -2.97 -1.66
C VAL A 208 -3.70 -3.32 -2.77
N ASP A 209 -3.62 -2.47 -3.80
CA ASP A 209 -2.70 -2.46 -4.95
C ASP A 209 -2.87 -3.62 -5.92
N LYS A 210 -2.95 -4.83 -5.48
CA LYS A 210 -3.17 -6.02 -6.33
C LYS A 210 -3.94 -7.09 -5.57
N ASP A 211 -4.32 -8.16 -6.26
CA ASP A 211 -4.89 -9.35 -5.62
C ASP A 211 -3.85 -9.96 -4.65
N GLN A 212 -4.20 -9.96 -3.37
CA GLN A 212 -3.35 -10.42 -2.28
C GLN A 212 -3.74 -11.82 -1.78
N TYR A 213 -4.64 -12.52 -2.48
CA TYR A 213 -5.04 -13.89 -2.19
C TYR A 213 -3.98 -14.91 -2.58
#